data_4f6299818e52ea81c7bcd83e7288c873
#
_entry.id   4f6299818e52ea81c7bcd83e7288c873
#
_cell.length_a   1.000
_cell.length_b   1.000
_cell.length_c   1.000
_cell.angle_alpha   90.00
_cell.angle_beta   90.00
_cell.angle_gamma   90.00
#
_symmetry.space_group_name_H-M   'P 1'
#
loop_
_entity.id
_entity.type
_entity.pdbx_description
1 polymer ?
#
loop_
_entity_poly.entity_id
_entity_poly.type
_entity_poly.pdbx_seq_one_letter_code
_entity_poly.pdbx_strand_id
1 'polypeptide(L)'
;MSFKDSKIAAAANSAMTLSAELAVDTEEYTLCTDGRYEVYTKYQDNAYSTVDNLKNIAVDATQINIMQEENSQYMPFRIPRYWDGMDLMDMLIQIRYESVAEKKGKVATVINVASNNTYIRFGWLIDAAVTANAGDIIFEIMATGVNEKGNNYIWRTRPNGKFTVLEGLNYDGIIERSE
;
A
#
# COMPACT_ATOMS: atom_id res chain seq x y z
N MET A 1 2.82 -12.92 -28.79
CA MET A 1 2.52 -12.19 -28.67
C MET A 1 2.88 -11.64 -28.66
N SER A 2 2.46 -11.78 -28.71
CA SER A 2 2.96 -10.95 -28.63
C SER A 2 2.62 -9.98 -27.87
N PHE A 3 3.42 -9.53 -27.25
CA PHE A 3 3.21 -8.51 -26.52
C PHE A 3 2.62 -7.41 -27.20
N LYS A 4 2.89 -7.35 -28.43
CA LYS A 4 2.31 -6.31 -29.12
C LYS A 4 0.85 -6.42 -29.09
N ASP A 5 0.32 -7.61 -28.99
CA ASP A 5 -1.10 -7.70 -28.97
C ASP A 5 -1.65 -7.13 -27.69
N SER A 6 -0.99 -7.36 -26.57
CA SER A 6 -1.45 -6.80 -25.37
C SER A 6 -1.22 -5.32 -25.31
N LYS A 7 -0.17 -4.81 -25.98
CA LYS A 7 -0.01 -3.45 -26.06
C LYS A 7 -1.06 -2.79 -26.81
N ILE A 8 -1.44 -3.36 -27.88
CA ILE A 8 -2.46 -2.83 -28.71
C ILE A 8 -3.74 -2.77 -27.96
N ALA A 9 -4.09 -3.81 -27.27
CA ALA A 9 -5.31 -3.84 -26.51
C ALA A 9 -5.30 -2.77 -25.42
N ALA A 10 -4.21 -2.59 -24.77
CA ALA A 10 -4.11 -1.60 -23.74
C ALA A 10 -4.27 -0.20 -24.27
N ALA A 11 -3.65 0.06 -25.40
CA ALA A 11 -3.76 1.36 -26.00
C ALA A 11 -5.17 1.63 -26.43
N ALA A 12 -5.86 0.62 -26.90
CA ALA A 12 -7.21 0.79 -27.41
C ALA A 12 -8.25 0.97 -26.33
N ASN A 13 -7.97 0.49 -25.12
CA ASN A 13 -8.98 0.52 -24.06
C ASN A 13 -8.39 0.88 -22.73
N SER A 14 -8.02 2.12 -22.57
CA SER A 14 -7.41 2.56 -21.32
C SER A 14 -8.28 2.31 -20.11
N ALA A 15 -9.59 2.41 -20.21
CA ALA A 15 -10.46 2.14 -19.08
C ALA A 15 -10.39 0.68 -18.66
N MET A 16 -10.33 -0.22 -19.62
CA MET A 16 -10.19 -1.63 -19.33
C MET A 16 -8.83 -1.92 -18.73
N THR A 17 -7.82 -1.26 -19.21
CA THR A 17 -6.48 -1.41 -18.69
C THR A 17 -6.41 -1.00 -17.23
N LEU A 18 -7.04 0.12 -16.91
CA LEU A 18 -7.07 0.60 -15.55
C LEU A 18 -7.82 -0.37 -14.64
N SER A 19 -8.95 -0.90 -15.10
CA SER A 19 -9.69 -1.89 -14.35
C SER A 19 -8.86 -3.14 -14.09
N ALA A 20 -8.11 -3.58 -15.09
CA ALA A 20 -7.26 -4.73 -14.94
C ALA A 20 -6.14 -4.50 -13.92
N GLU A 21 -5.64 -3.28 -13.81
CA GLU A 21 -4.63 -2.95 -12.83
C GLU A 21 -5.15 -3.01 -11.40
N LEU A 22 -6.43 -2.75 -11.21
CA LEU A 22 -7.04 -2.83 -9.89
C LEU A 22 -7.59 -4.20 -9.58
N ALA A 23 -7.60 -5.11 -10.56
CA ALA A 23 -8.10 -6.46 -10.36
C ALA A 23 -7.04 -7.33 -9.71
N VAL A 24 -7.47 -8.46 -9.20
CA VAL A 24 -6.56 -9.44 -8.64
C VAL A 24 -5.69 -10.01 -9.76
N ASP A 25 -4.40 -10.02 -9.55
CA ASP A 25 -3.44 -10.57 -10.46
C ASP A 25 -3.62 -12.09 -10.51
N THR A 26 -3.63 -12.66 -11.72
CA THR A 26 -3.82 -14.10 -11.88
C THR A 26 -2.54 -14.90 -11.71
N GLU A 27 -1.37 -14.26 -11.72
CA GLU A 27 -0.12 -14.96 -11.49
C GLU A 27 0.04 -15.32 -10.03
N GLU A 28 0.69 -16.43 -9.77
CA GLU A 28 0.96 -16.83 -8.40
C GLU A 28 2.01 -15.95 -7.77
N TYR A 29 1.84 -15.70 -6.49
CA TYR A 29 2.78 -14.96 -5.69
C TYR A 29 3.39 -15.86 -4.63
N THR A 30 4.64 -15.61 -4.31
CA THR A 30 5.34 -16.31 -3.23
C THR A 30 5.42 -15.41 -2.02
N LEU A 31 4.89 -15.86 -0.90
CA LEU A 31 4.90 -15.11 0.33
C LEU A 31 6.32 -14.97 0.87
N CYS A 32 6.67 -13.76 1.31
CA CYS A 32 7.97 -13.52 1.93
C CYS A 32 7.93 -14.02 3.37
N THR A 33 8.75 -15.02 3.68
CA THR A 33 8.76 -15.66 4.99
C THR A 33 10.13 -15.57 5.64
N ASP A 34 10.95 -14.62 5.25
CA ASP A 34 12.31 -14.49 5.77
C ASP A 34 12.42 -13.71 7.08
N GLY A 35 11.28 -13.34 7.64
CA GLY A 35 11.24 -12.66 8.94
C GLY A 35 11.19 -11.14 8.87
N ARG A 36 11.32 -10.56 7.70
CA ARG A 36 11.24 -9.09 7.58
C ARG A 36 9.84 -8.55 7.81
N TYR A 37 8.81 -9.34 7.48
CA TYR A 37 7.43 -8.88 7.51
C TYR A 37 6.54 -9.87 8.23
N GLU A 38 5.53 -9.35 8.94
CA GLU A 38 4.53 -10.19 9.56
C GLU A 38 3.55 -10.73 8.53
N VAL A 39 2.97 -11.88 8.82
CA VAL A 39 1.99 -12.53 7.96
C VAL A 39 0.71 -12.78 8.75
N TYR A 40 -0.39 -12.24 8.25
CA TYR A 40 -1.71 -12.43 8.82
C TYR A 40 -2.64 -13.03 7.76
N THR A 41 -2.83 -14.32 7.80
CA THR A 41 -3.51 -15.05 6.72
C THR A 41 -4.99 -14.75 6.59
N LYS A 42 -5.60 -14.15 7.60
CA LYS A 42 -7.03 -13.83 7.52
C LYS A 42 -7.32 -12.54 6.73
N TYR A 43 -6.30 -11.75 6.41
CA TYR A 43 -6.49 -10.60 5.56
C TYR A 43 -6.24 -11.01 4.11
N GLN A 44 -7.13 -10.62 3.22
CA GLN A 44 -7.05 -11.04 1.83
C GLN A 44 -6.88 -9.87 0.90
N ASP A 45 -6.12 -10.12 -0.16
CA ASP A 45 -5.89 -9.14 -1.20
C ASP A 45 -6.94 -9.36 -2.27
N ASN A 46 -7.99 -8.54 -2.28
CA ASN A 46 -9.07 -8.66 -3.25
C ASN A 46 -8.89 -7.73 -4.45
N ALA A 47 -8.43 -6.52 -4.19
CA ALA A 47 -8.11 -5.57 -5.23
C ALA A 47 -6.96 -4.72 -4.71
N TYR A 48 -6.06 -4.32 -5.61
CA TYR A 48 -4.86 -3.63 -5.18
C TYR A 48 -4.86 -2.18 -5.61
N SER A 49 -4.39 -1.31 -4.73
CA SER A 49 -3.98 0.02 -5.13
C SER A 49 -2.63 -0.13 -5.81
N THR A 50 -2.56 0.16 -7.09
CA THR A 50 -1.37 -0.09 -7.91
C THR A 50 -0.55 1.18 -8.07
N VAL A 51 0.77 1.02 -8.00
CA VAL A 51 1.69 2.11 -8.31
C VAL A 51 2.05 2.02 -9.80
N ASP A 52 1.85 3.11 -10.51
CA ASP A 52 2.10 3.16 -11.95
C ASP A 52 3.55 3.52 -12.29
N ASN A 53 3.84 3.66 -13.58
CA ASN A 53 5.19 3.96 -14.07
C ASN A 53 5.66 5.37 -13.72
N LEU A 54 4.75 6.24 -13.29
CA LEU A 54 5.08 7.58 -12.87
C LEU A 54 5.13 7.69 -11.35
N LYS A 55 5.10 6.55 -10.68
CA LYS A 55 5.14 6.44 -9.21
C LYS A 55 3.90 7.01 -8.54
N ASN A 56 2.78 7.07 -9.25
CA ASN A 56 1.50 7.47 -8.66
C ASN A 56 0.83 6.29 -8.01
N ILE A 57 0.21 6.52 -6.86
CA ILE A 57 -0.57 5.51 -6.15
C ILE A 57 -2.05 5.71 -6.52
N ALA A 58 -2.67 4.66 -7.03
CA ALA A 58 -4.11 4.67 -7.27
C ALA A 58 -4.79 4.06 -6.04
N VAL A 59 -5.46 4.87 -5.24
CA VAL A 59 -6.07 4.41 -3.99
C VAL A 59 -7.50 3.96 -4.24
N ASP A 60 -7.87 2.84 -3.62
CA ASP A 60 -9.22 2.35 -3.69
C ASP A 60 -10.16 3.33 -2.97
N ALA A 61 -11.12 3.88 -3.70
CA ALA A 61 -12.03 4.87 -3.17
C ALA A 61 -13.05 4.29 -2.17
N THR A 62 -13.12 2.97 -2.05
CA THR A 62 -14.03 2.34 -1.12
C THR A 62 -13.47 2.20 0.29
N GLN A 63 -12.22 2.55 0.49
CA GLN A 63 -11.62 2.49 1.82
C GLN A 63 -12.27 3.51 2.73
N ILE A 64 -12.79 3.03 3.84
CA ILE A 64 -13.44 3.85 4.85
C ILE A 64 -12.77 3.60 6.18
N ASN A 65 -12.24 4.66 6.78
CA ASN A 65 -11.63 4.60 8.10
C ASN A 65 -12.36 5.58 9.01
N ILE A 66 -12.63 5.15 10.23
CA ILE A 66 -13.31 5.97 11.22
C ILE A 66 -12.35 6.19 12.39
N MET A 67 -12.37 7.39 12.95
CA MET A 67 -11.50 7.75 14.05
C MET A 67 -11.58 6.73 15.18
N GLN A 68 -10.44 6.36 15.71
CA GLN A 68 -10.28 5.37 16.80
C GLN A 68 -10.53 3.91 16.41
N GLU A 69 -10.67 3.61 15.14
CA GLU A 69 -10.61 2.22 14.71
C GLU A 69 -9.18 1.70 14.85
N GLU A 70 -9.05 0.41 15.03
CA GLU A 70 -7.74 -0.20 15.18
C GLU A 70 -7.75 -1.57 14.51
N ASN A 71 -6.86 -1.76 13.56
CA ASN A 71 -6.65 -3.03 12.87
C ASN A 71 -7.90 -3.59 12.17
N SER A 72 -8.86 -2.75 11.87
CA SER A 72 -10.09 -3.16 11.22
C SER A 72 -10.10 -2.94 9.71
N GLN A 73 -9.11 -2.20 9.19
CA GLN A 73 -9.01 -1.90 7.77
C GLN A 73 -7.67 -2.38 7.23
N TYR A 74 -7.73 -3.14 6.15
CA TYR A 74 -6.56 -3.64 5.47
C TYR A 74 -6.52 -3.06 4.06
N MET A 75 -5.45 -2.36 3.73
CA MET A 75 -5.30 -1.75 2.41
C MET A 75 -4.25 -2.51 1.61
N PRO A 76 -4.65 -3.26 0.58
CA PRO A 76 -3.69 -3.99 -0.24
C PRO A 76 -3.10 -3.12 -1.34
N PHE A 77 -1.81 -3.29 -1.57
CA PHE A 77 -1.06 -2.56 -2.57
C PHE A 77 -0.29 -3.51 -3.47
N ARG A 78 0.00 -3.02 -4.67
CA ARG A 78 0.86 -3.70 -5.62
C ARG A 78 1.83 -2.68 -6.21
N ILE A 79 3.12 -2.99 -6.16
CA ILE A 79 4.17 -2.15 -6.73
C ILE A 79 4.98 -2.96 -7.73
N PRO A 80 5.69 -2.32 -8.67
CA PRO A 80 6.60 -3.07 -9.54
C PRO A 80 7.71 -3.69 -8.70
N ARG A 81 8.10 -4.91 -9.06
CA ARG A 81 9.19 -5.57 -8.34
C ARG A 81 10.54 -4.96 -8.67
N TYR A 82 10.74 -4.61 -9.94
CA TYR A 82 12.00 -4.05 -10.38
C TYR A 82 11.84 -2.60 -10.76
N TRP A 83 12.78 -1.80 -10.35
CA TRP A 83 12.81 -0.40 -10.73
C TRP A 83 14.23 -0.05 -11.13
N ASP A 84 14.40 0.30 -12.41
CA ASP A 84 15.70 0.68 -12.96
C ASP A 84 16.81 -0.34 -12.63
N GLY A 85 16.46 -1.62 -12.75
CA GLY A 85 17.39 -2.72 -12.50
C GLY A 85 17.52 -3.16 -11.06
N MET A 86 16.92 -2.44 -10.12
CA MET A 86 16.96 -2.82 -8.71
C MET A 86 15.75 -3.66 -8.35
N ASP A 87 15.98 -4.74 -7.63
CA ASP A 87 14.92 -5.61 -7.14
C ASP A 87 14.43 -5.07 -5.79
N LEU A 88 13.22 -4.52 -5.77
CA LEU A 88 12.67 -3.95 -4.54
C LEU A 88 12.38 -5.00 -3.47
N MET A 89 12.36 -6.28 -3.83
CA MET A 89 12.27 -7.34 -2.82
C MET A 89 13.53 -7.47 -1.96
N ASP A 90 14.66 -6.94 -2.43
CA ASP A 90 15.89 -6.91 -1.64
C ASP A 90 15.89 -5.75 -0.65
N MET A 91 14.87 -4.90 -0.69
CA MET A 91 14.76 -3.70 0.13
C MET A 91 13.71 -3.91 1.22
N LEU A 92 13.68 -3.01 2.18
CA LEU A 92 12.64 -2.99 3.20
C LEU A 92 11.53 -2.04 2.74
N ILE A 93 10.32 -2.57 2.59
CA ILE A 93 9.17 -1.80 2.13
C ILE A 93 8.41 -1.27 3.34
N GLN A 94 8.10 0.01 3.32
CA GLN A 94 7.38 0.69 4.39
C GLN A 94 6.44 1.74 3.81
N ILE A 95 5.46 2.15 4.59
CA ILE A 95 4.58 3.27 4.27
C ILE A 95 5.02 4.46 5.12
N ARG A 96 5.21 5.59 4.48
CA ARG A 96 5.44 6.83 5.20
C ARG A 96 4.19 7.66 5.07
N TYR A 97 3.63 8.09 6.18
CA TYR A 97 2.36 8.81 6.18
C TYR A 97 2.38 10.01 7.10
N GLU A 98 1.45 10.92 6.84
CA GLU A 98 1.30 12.12 7.63
C GLU A 98 -0.17 12.45 7.75
N SER A 99 -0.62 12.69 8.98
CA SER A 99 -1.95 13.22 9.24
C SER A 99 -1.91 14.72 9.02
N VAL A 100 -2.82 15.23 8.21
CA VAL A 100 -2.91 16.67 7.99
C VAL A 100 -3.20 17.41 9.30
N ALA A 101 -3.92 16.77 10.21
CA ALA A 101 -4.21 17.35 11.52
C ALA A 101 -2.96 17.49 12.39
N GLU A 102 -2.09 16.49 12.40
CA GLU A 102 -0.90 16.50 13.24
C GLU A 102 0.31 17.11 12.56
N LYS A 103 0.37 17.03 11.24
CA LYS A 103 1.51 17.53 10.44
C LYS A 103 2.84 16.91 10.84
N LYS A 104 2.82 15.65 11.19
CA LYS A 104 4.01 14.92 11.62
C LYS A 104 4.13 13.63 10.84
N GLY A 105 5.27 13.42 10.22
CA GLY A 105 5.54 12.20 9.46
C GLY A 105 5.74 11.01 10.38
N LYS A 106 5.15 9.89 9.99
CA LYS A 106 5.26 8.60 10.69
C LYS A 106 5.52 7.51 9.68
N VAL A 107 6.00 6.38 10.15
CA VAL A 107 6.30 5.21 9.31
C VAL A 107 5.50 4.03 9.83
N ALA A 108 4.88 3.32 8.90
CA ALA A 108 4.17 2.09 9.20
C ALA A 108 4.87 0.91 8.53
N THR A 109 4.85 -0.23 9.17
CA THR A 109 5.32 -1.47 8.57
C THR A 109 4.21 -2.06 7.72
N VAL A 110 4.59 -2.81 6.70
CA VAL A 110 3.61 -3.52 5.86
C VAL A 110 3.61 -4.99 6.23
N ILE A 111 2.54 -5.67 5.88
CA ILE A 111 2.35 -7.09 6.19
C ILE A 111 2.02 -7.86 4.91
N ASN A 112 2.09 -9.18 4.99
CA ASN A 112 1.69 -10.07 3.90
C ASN A 112 2.42 -9.78 2.59
N VAL A 113 3.71 -9.50 2.67
CA VAL A 113 4.50 -9.21 1.48
C VAL A 113 4.71 -10.49 0.67
N ALA A 114 4.35 -10.44 -0.59
CA ALA A 114 4.50 -11.54 -1.52
C ALA A 114 4.92 -11.01 -2.88
N SER A 115 5.61 -11.81 -3.66
CA SER A 115 6.09 -11.36 -4.95
C SER A 115 5.95 -12.43 -6.02
N ASN A 116 5.89 -12.00 -7.25
CA ASN A 116 6.09 -12.84 -8.42
C ASN A 116 7.20 -12.21 -9.25
N ASN A 117 7.33 -12.58 -10.50
CA ASN A 117 8.41 -12.04 -11.33
C ASN A 117 8.22 -10.57 -11.72
N THR A 118 7.03 -10.03 -11.55
CA THR A 118 6.69 -8.70 -12.06
C THR A 118 6.36 -7.71 -10.94
N TYR A 119 5.69 -8.19 -9.89
CA TYR A 119 5.13 -7.34 -8.86
C TYR A 119 5.46 -7.79 -7.46
N ILE A 120 5.28 -6.86 -6.53
CA ILE A 120 5.26 -7.14 -5.09
C ILE A 120 3.91 -6.70 -4.58
N ARG A 121 3.24 -7.56 -3.83
CA ARG A 121 1.99 -7.27 -3.15
C ARG A 121 2.24 -7.18 -1.67
N PHE A 122 1.52 -6.31 -1.00
CA PHE A 122 1.57 -6.20 0.46
C PHE A 122 0.33 -5.47 0.96
N GLY A 123 0.16 -5.47 2.25
CA GLY A 123 -0.94 -4.75 2.87
C GLY A 123 -0.48 -3.78 3.93
N TRP A 124 -1.25 -2.74 4.11
CA TRP A 124 -1.11 -1.81 5.20
C TRP A 124 -2.30 -2.02 6.13
N LEU A 125 -2.04 -2.55 7.32
CA LEU A 125 -3.06 -2.72 8.32
C LEU A 125 -3.13 -1.43 9.12
N ILE A 126 -4.27 -0.74 9.03
CA ILE A 126 -4.44 0.59 9.62
C ILE A 126 -4.55 0.46 11.14
N ASP A 127 -3.60 1.01 11.86
CA ASP A 127 -3.56 0.91 13.31
C ASP A 127 -4.09 2.17 13.99
N ALA A 128 -4.10 2.14 15.31
CA ALA A 128 -4.63 3.24 16.12
C ALA A 128 -3.89 4.56 15.89
N ALA A 129 -2.62 4.51 15.57
CA ALA A 129 -1.85 5.73 15.35
C ALA A 129 -2.33 6.47 14.10
N VAL A 130 -2.79 5.74 13.09
CA VAL A 130 -3.29 6.34 11.85
C VAL A 130 -4.65 6.99 12.08
N THR A 131 -5.52 6.35 12.86
CA THR A 131 -6.89 6.80 13.07
C THR A 131 -7.06 7.67 14.31
N ALA A 132 -5.98 8.12 14.90
CA ALA A 132 -6.03 8.90 16.13
C ALA A 132 -6.80 10.23 15.97
N ASN A 133 -6.74 10.81 14.78
CA ASN A 133 -7.42 12.07 14.50
C ASN A 133 -8.22 11.96 13.22
N ALA A 134 -9.37 12.61 13.18
CA ALA A 134 -10.14 12.74 11.94
C ALA A 134 -9.41 13.66 10.98
N GLY A 135 -9.64 13.46 9.70
CA GLY A 135 -9.03 14.27 8.65
C GLY A 135 -8.28 13.44 7.64
N ASP A 136 -7.60 14.12 6.74
CA ASP A 136 -6.88 13.46 5.66
C ASP A 136 -5.57 12.86 6.12
N ILE A 137 -5.28 11.67 5.59
CA ILE A 137 -3.98 11.03 5.69
C ILE A 137 -3.36 11.04 4.31
N ILE A 138 -2.16 11.55 4.21
CA ILE A 138 -1.38 11.55 2.98
C ILE A 138 -0.24 10.56 3.17
N PHE A 139 0.03 9.74 2.16
CA PHE A 139 1.07 8.73 2.31
C PHE A 139 1.82 8.45 1.01
N GLU A 140 2.95 7.82 1.18
CA GLU A 140 3.78 7.31 0.09
C GLU A 140 4.30 5.93 0.48
N ILE A 141 4.73 5.18 -0.52
CA ILE A 141 5.38 3.88 -0.30
C ILE A 141 6.87 4.09 -0.53
N MET A 142 7.70 3.53 0.32
CA MET A 142 9.15 3.59 0.11
C MET A 142 9.78 2.22 0.30
N ALA A 143 10.90 2.03 -0.38
CA ALA A 143 11.73 0.85 -0.22
C ALA A 143 13.16 1.33 0.03
N THR A 144 13.77 0.83 1.08
CA THR A 144 15.10 1.28 1.49
C THR A 144 16.04 0.10 1.62
N GLY A 145 17.29 0.33 1.30
CA GLY A 145 18.32 -0.68 1.42
C GLY A 145 19.66 -0.14 1.00
N VAL A 146 20.52 -1.00 0.52
CA VAL A 146 21.81 -0.60 -0.01
C VAL A 146 21.97 -1.17 -1.41
N ASN A 147 22.68 -0.45 -2.26
CA ASN A 147 22.97 -0.95 -3.60
C ASN A 147 24.20 -1.86 -3.54
N GLU A 148 24.63 -2.38 -4.68
CA GLU A 148 25.75 -3.31 -4.75
C GLU A 148 27.08 -2.70 -4.32
N LYS A 149 27.18 -1.39 -4.27
CA LYS A 149 28.37 -0.69 -3.78
C LYS A 149 28.30 -0.37 -2.30
N GLY A 150 27.20 -0.77 -1.63
CA GLY A 150 27.03 -0.50 -0.22
C GLY A 150 26.51 0.90 0.09
N ASN A 151 26.11 1.67 -0.93
CA ASN A 151 25.54 2.99 -0.72
C ASN A 151 24.05 2.88 -0.44
N ASN A 152 23.50 3.82 0.29
CA ASN A 152 22.07 3.85 0.55
C ASN A 152 21.27 3.92 -0.76
N TYR A 153 20.22 3.14 -0.81
CA TYR A 153 19.27 3.17 -1.91
C TYR A 153 17.89 3.42 -1.34
N ILE A 154 17.22 4.45 -1.83
CA ILE A 154 15.87 4.80 -1.37
C ILE A 154 14.99 5.01 -2.60
N TRP A 155 13.98 4.17 -2.73
CA TRP A 155 12.96 4.32 -3.76
C TRP A 155 11.68 4.81 -3.09
N ARG A 156 11.02 5.79 -3.68
CA ARG A 156 9.80 6.36 -3.11
C ARG A 156 8.79 6.59 -4.22
N THR A 157 7.51 6.38 -3.89
CA THR A 157 6.43 6.84 -4.76
C THR A 157 6.23 8.33 -4.57
N ARG A 158 5.37 8.91 -5.38
CA ARG A 158 4.89 10.27 -5.12
C ARG A 158 4.03 10.23 -3.86
N PRO A 159 4.01 11.29 -3.08
CA PRO A 159 3.19 11.34 -1.87
C PRO A 159 1.75 11.71 -2.21
N ASN A 160 1.14 10.96 -3.11
CA ASN A 160 -0.22 11.21 -3.58
C ASN A 160 -1.23 10.19 -3.08
N GLY A 161 -0.80 9.23 -2.28
CA GLY A 161 -1.75 8.37 -1.59
C GLY A 161 -2.52 9.18 -0.59
N LYS A 162 -3.83 8.97 -0.53
CA LYS A 162 -4.67 9.76 0.35
C LYS A 162 -5.93 9.02 0.70
N PHE A 163 -6.32 9.09 1.97
CA PHE A 163 -7.65 8.69 2.39
C PHE A 163 -8.05 9.58 3.58
N THR A 164 -9.33 9.54 3.92
CA THR A 164 -9.85 10.38 4.99
C THR A 164 -10.29 9.52 6.17
N VAL A 165 -9.90 9.93 7.37
CA VAL A 165 -10.40 9.35 8.60
C VAL A 165 -11.61 10.16 9.01
N LEU A 166 -12.78 9.51 9.10
CA LEU A 166 -14.03 10.16 9.42
C LEU A 166 -14.22 10.26 10.91
N GLU A 167 -14.92 11.30 11.36
CA GLU A 167 -15.30 11.40 12.75
C GLU A 167 -16.34 10.35 13.09
N GLY A 168 -16.22 9.76 14.26
CA GLY A 168 -17.24 8.89 14.80
C GLY A 168 -18.07 9.62 15.86
N LEU A 169 -18.87 8.88 16.59
CA LEU A 169 -19.58 9.42 17.73
C LEU A 169 -18.60 9.73 18.86
N ASN A 170 -19.03 10.54 19.82
CA ASN A 170 -18.20 10.88 20.95
C ASN A 170 -17.80 9.61 21.72
N TYR A 171 -16.55 9.25 21.59
CA TYR A 171 -16.06 8.01 22.11
C TYR A 171 -15.78 8.03 23.61
N ASP A 172 -15.54 9.22 24.15
CA ASP A 172 -15.26 9.36 25.56
C ASP A 172 -16.41 8.84 26.42
N GLY A 173 -17.63 9.12 26.00
CA GLY A 173 -18.78 8.61 26.73
C GLY A 173 -18.88 7.10 26.71
N ILE A 174 -18.43 6.47 25.65
CA ILE A 174 -18.46 5.02 25.54
C ILE A 174 -17.42 4.41 26.47
N ILE A 175 -16.24 5.00 26.50
CA ILE A 175 -15.17 4.52 27.37
C ILE A 175 -15.58 4.62 28.82
N GLU A 176 -16.15 5.74 29.20
CA GLU A 176 -16.57 5.94 30.57
C GLU A 176 -17.61 4.92 31.01
N ARG A 177 -18.51 4.55 30.11
CA ARG A 177 -19.53 3.57 30.44
C ARG A 177 -18.99 2.16 30.58
N SER A 178 -17.87 1.87 29.97
CA SER A 178 -17.30 0.54 30.07
C SER A 178 -16.58 0.30 31.38
N GLU A 179 -16.34 1.32 32.13
CA GLU A 179 -15.75 1.18 33.41
C GLU A 179 -16.79 0.81 34.44
#